data_cf57890e847fa3c317a2ed9eaa902517
#
_entry.id   cf57890e847fa3c317a2ed9eaa902517
#
_cell.length_a   1.000
_cell.length_b   1.000
_cell.length_c   1.000
_cell.angle_alpha   90.00
_cell.angle_beta   90.00
_cell.angle_gamma   90.00
#
_symmetry.space_group_name_H-M   'P 1'
#
loop_
_entity.id
_entity.type
_entity.pdbx_description
1 polymer ?
#
loop_
_entity_poly.entity_id
_entity_poly.type
_entity_poly.pdbx_seq_one_letter_code
_entity_poly.pdbx_strand_id
1 'polypeptide(L)'
;MIYELRTYTTPAGKAPELARLSGEVGRPIRGNEYGKLEGYWLTEIGALNQVHHLWSYNDLNHRAERRAALGENADWKNKYLTQAGPLILRQDIRLLNPMKPLAPPSGEGHIYEYRYYRTKVGKAKPWLQHFLEVQPTREKYSKNVGIFLTEAGQPNEVSHIWVYDSFEHRMEARNACAKDPAWQSFLKEAGGFLEEMHSVLWFPSAHSPMK
;
A
#
# COMPACT_ATOMS: atom_id res chain seq x y z
N MET A 1 -2.81 0.16 16.38
CA MET A 1 -3.37 -0.05 15.02
C MET A 1 -2.30 -0.70 14.16
N ILE A 2 -2.67 -1.66 13.33
CA ILE A 2 -1.79 -2.32 12.35
C ILE A 2 -2.45 -2.31 10.97
N TYR A 3 -1.67 -2.20 9.91
CA TYR A 3 -2.16 -2.34 8.54
C TYR A 3 -1.68 -3.66 7.93
N GLU A 4 -2.50 -4.23 7.07
CA GLU A 4 -2.17 -5.40 6.25
C GLU A 4 -2.25 -4.99 4.79
N LEU A 5 -1.10 -4.90 4.12
CA LEU A 5 -1.03 -4.77 2.67
C LEU A 5 -0.96 -6.17 2.06
N ARG A 6 -1.94 -6.49 1.25
CA ARG A 6 -1.99 -7.73 0.48
C ARG A 6 -1.74 -7.45 -0.99
N THR A 7 -0.84 -8.20 -1.58
CA THR A 7 -0.54 -8.16 -3.02
C THR A 7 -0.87 -9.51 -3.61
N TYR A 8 -1.82 -9.54 -4.55
CA TYR A 8 -2.18 -10.77 -5.24
C TYR A 8 -1.75 -10.69 -6.69
N THR A 9 -1.00 -11.68 -7.14
CA THR A 9 -0.65 -11.86 -8.55
C THR A 9 -1.69 -12.74 -9.22
N THR A 10 -2.18 -12.30 -10.36
CA THR A 10 -3.20 -12.99 -11.16
C THR A 10 -2.62 -13.53 -12.46
N PRO A 11 -3.29 -14.46 -13.16
CA PRO A 11 -2.99 -14.73 -14.55
C PRO A 11 -3.03 -13.47 -15.41
N ALA A 12 -2.31 -13.47 -16.53
CA ALA A 12 -2.22 -12.32 -17.42
C ALA A 12 -3.61 -11.78 -17.80
N GLY A 13 -3.82 -10.47 -17.63
CA GLY A 13 -5.08 -9.78 -17.92
C GLY A 13 -6.22 -10.01 -16.91
N LYS A 14 -6.00 -10.76 -15.82
CA LYS A 14 -7.07 -11.12 -14.86
C LYS A 14 -7.17 -10.20 -13.64
N ALA A 15 -6.25 -9.26 -13.46
CA ALA A 15 -6.30 -8.33 -12.32
C ALA A 15 -7.59 -7.45 -12.32
N PRO A 16 -8.05 -6.89 -13.44
CA PRO A 16 -9.32 -6.14 -13.47
C PRO A 16 -10.54 -7.01 -13.12
N GLU A 17 -10.57 -8.28 -13.56
CA GLU A 17 -11.63 -9.22 -13.23
C GLU A 17 -11.68 -9.53 -11.73
N LEU A 18 -10.51 -9.80 -11.12
CA LEU A 18 -10.41 -10.01 -9.68
C LEU A 18 -10.84 -8.75 -8.89
N ALA A 19 -10.44 -7.56 -9.33
CA ALA A 19 -10.84 -6.31 -8.70
C ALA A 19 -12.36 -6.08 -8.78
N ARG A 20 -12.96 -6.31 -9.95
CA ARG A 20 -14.42 -6.22 -10.14
C ARG A 20 -15.17 -7.20 -9.22
N LEU A 21 -14.78 -8.47 -9.22
CA LEU A 21 -15.35 -9.51 -8.35
C LEU A 21 -15.21 -9.17 -6.86
N SER A 22 -14.05 -8.63 -6.47
CA SER A 22 -13.82 -8.17 -5.10
C SER A 22 -14.75 -7.03 -4.70
N GLY A 23 -15.08 -6.13 -5.62
CA GLY A 23 -16.02 -5.04 -5.39
C GLY A 23 -17.48 -5.50 -5.36
N GLU A 24 -17.89 -6.29 -6.36
CA GLU A 24 -19.30 -6.67 -6.56
C GLU A 24 -19.77 -7.79 -5.62
N VAL A 25 -18.90 -8.74 -5.30
CA VAL A 25 -19.23 -9.90 -4.47
C VAL A 25 -18.50 -9.87 -3.12
N GLY A 26 -17.18 -9.70 -3.14
CA GLY A 26 -16.36 -9.76 -1.93
C GLY A 26 -16.68 -8.65 -0.93
N ARG A 27 -16.82 -7.41 -1.40
CA ARG A 27 -17.04 -6.24 -0.56
C ARG A 27 -18.39 -6.25 0.17
N PRO A 28 -19.54 -6.57 -0.49
CA PRO A 28 -20.82 -6.72 0.20
C PRO A 28 -20.81 -7.77 1.31
N ILE A 29 -20.07 -8.87 1.13
CA ILE A 29 -19.98 -9.94 2.13
C ILE A 29 -19.04 -9.55 3.28
N ARG A 30 -17.87 -9.02 2.96
CA ARG A 30 -16.84 -8.74 3.95
C ARG A 30 -17.12 -7.46 4.75
N GLY A 31 -17.64 -6.42 4.13
CA GLY A 31 -17.83 -5.13 4.77
C GLY A 31 -16.56 -4.57 5.41
N ASN A 32 -16.72 -3.85 6.52
CA ASN A 32 -15.62 -3.42 7.38
C ASN A 32 -15.55 -4.22 8.70
N GLU A 33 -16.44 -5.18 8.91
CA GLU A 33 -16.53 -5.98 10.13
C GLU A 33 -15.33 -6.94 10.27
N TYR A 34 -14.80 -7.39 9.13
CA TYR A 34 -13.63 -8.29 9.08
C TYR A 34 -12.32 -7.55 8.77
N GLY A 35 -12.22 -6.30 9.23
CA GLY A 35 -11.14 -5.39 8.93
C GLY A 35 -11.62 -4.27 7.99
N LYS A 36 -11.17 -3.03 8.25
CA LYS A 36 -11.56 -1.87 7.45
C LYS A 36 -10.72 -1.81 6.18
N LEU A 37 -11.37 -1.73 5.01
CA LEU A 37 -10.68 -1.47 3.75
C LEU A 37 -10.27 0.00 3.68
N GLU A 38 -8.98 0.25 3.54
CA GLU A 38 -8.44 1.61 3.36
C GLU A 38 -8.21 1.95 1.88
N GLY A 39 -7.85 0.98 1.05
CA GLY A 39 -7.69 1.17 -0.38
C GLY A 39 -7.56 -0.14 -1.14
N TYR A 40 -7.88 -0.09 -2.44
CA TYR A 40 -7.78 -1.22 -3.36
C TYR A 40 -7.33 -0.73 -4.74
N TRP A 41 -6.20 -1.23 -5.22
CA TRP A 41 -5.54 -0.71 -6.42
C TRP A 41 -5.08 -1.82 -7.35
N LEU A 42 -4.89 -1.46 -8.62
CA LEU A 42 -4.25 -2.28 -9.65
C LEU A 42 -2.90 -1.67 -10.00
N THR A 43 -1.91 -2.50 -10.28
CA THR A 43 -0.61 -2.04 -10.76
C THR A 43 -0.71 -1.55 -12.19
N GLU A 44 -0.27 -0.31 -12.43
CA GLU A 44 -0.06 0.25 -13.77
C GLU A 44 1.40 0.13 -14.18
N ILE A 45 2.33 0.54 -13.30
CA ILE A 45 3.77 0.46 -13.54
C ILE A 45 4.43 -0.29 -12.38
N GLY A 46 5.18 -1.33 -12.69
CA GLY A 46 5.83 -2.25 -11.77
C GLY A 46 5.57 -3.70 -12.16
N ALA A 47 5.43 -4.59 -11.19
CA ALA A 47 5.04 -5.97 -11.46
C ALA A 47 3.57 -6.01 -11.92
N LEU A 48 3.34 -6.39 -13.18
CA LEU A 48 2.03 -6.40 -13.81
C LEU A 48 1.12 -7.51 -13.26
N ASN A 49 -0.17 -7.40 -13.59
CA ASN A 49 -1.22 -8.35 -13.20
C ASN A 49 -1.33 -8.52 -11.68
N GLN A 50 -1.15 -7.44 -10.95
CA GLN A 50 -1.31 -7.44 -9.50
C GLN A 50 -2.45 -6.52 -9.05
N VAL A 51 -3.15 -6.98 -8.00
CA VAL A 51 -4.03 -6.15 -7.19
C VAL A 51 -3.42 -5.98 -5.81
N HIS A 52 -3.58 -4.78 -5.28
CA HIS A 52 -3.08 -4.42 -3.96
C HIS A 52 -4.25 -3.91 -3.11
N HIS A 53 -4.36 -4.39 -1.87
CA HIS A 53 -5.39 -3.88 -0.99
C HIS A 53 -4.88 -3.74 0.44
N LEU A 54 -5.16 -2.58 1.02
CA LEU A 54 -4.74 -2.18 2.35
C LEU A 54 -5.92 -2.29 3.32
N TRP A 55 -5.72 -3.02 4.39
CA TRP A 55 -6.69 -3.22 5.47
C TRP A 55 -6.13 -2.73 6.79
N SER A 56 -6.97 -2.15 7.65
CA SER A 56 -6.59 -1.79 9.00
C SER A 56 -7.30 -2.62 10.05
N TYR A 57 -6.60 -2.85 11.16
CA TYR A 57 -7.06 -3.56 12.34
C TYR A 57 -6.55 -2.84 13.60
N ASN A 58 -7.23 -3.04 14.74
CA ASN A 58 -6.78 -2.44 15.99
C ASN A 58 -5.37 -2.91 16.38
N ASP A 59 -5.13 -4.22 16.25
CA ASP A 59 -3.86 -4.89 16.52
C ASP A 59 -3.80 -6.27 15.82
N LEU A 60 -2.76 -7.03 16.06
CA LEU A 60 -2.57 -8.37 15.49
C LEU A 60 -3.58 -9.40 16.00
N ASN A 61 -4.02 -9.31 17.25
CA ASN A 61 -5.02 -10.22 17.81
C ASN A 61 -6.38 -9.97 17.15
N HIS A 62 -6.80 -8.71 17.08
CA HIS A 62 -8.02 -8.31 16.36
C HIS A 62 -7.98 -8.77 14.90
N ARG A 63 -6.83 -8.61 14.22
CA ARG A 63 -6.66 -9.13 12.86
C ARG A 63 -6.88 -10.66 12.79
N ALA A 64 -6.25 -11.41 13.69
CA ALA A 64 -6.36 -12.87 13.70
C ALA A 64 -7.82 -13.32 13.93
N GLU A 65 -8.50 -12.71 14.89
CA GLU A 65 -9.91 -12.96 15.20
C GLU A 65 -10.83 -12.66 14.00
N ARG A 66 -10.70 -11.46 13.40
CA ARG A 66 -11.54 -11.05 12.26
C ARG A 66 -11.30 -11.93 11.04
N ARG A 67 -10.07 -12.35 10.80
CA ARG A 67 -9.76 -13.26 9.70
C ARG A 67 -10.28 -14.67 9.92
N ALA A 68 -10.22 -15.18 11.15
CA ALA A 68 -10.81 -16.46 11.50
C ALA A 68 -12.34 -16.42 11.29
N ALA A 69 -13.00 -15.38 11.79
CA ALA A 69 -14.44 -15.20 11.61
C ALA A 69 -14.85 -15.08 10.12
N LEU A 70 -14.07 -14.36 9.30
CA LEU A 70 -14.31 -14.30 7.84
C LEU A 70 -14.17 -15.69 7.21
N GLY A 71 -13.20 -16.48 7.67
CA GLY A 71 -13.00 -17.87 7.21
C GLY A 71 -14.20 -18.78 7.47
N GLU A 72 -15.02 -18.47 8.48
CA GLU A 72 -16.24 -19.23 8.79
C GLU A 72 -17.49 -18.71 8.06
N ASN A 73 -17.43 -17.54 7.44
CA ASN A 73 -18.55 -16.97 6.71
C ASN A 73 -18.87 -17.82 5.45
N ALA A 74 -20.07 -18.40 5.42
CA ALA A 74 -20.50 -19.31 4.33
C ALA A 74 -20.57 -18.60 2.96
N ASP A 75 -21.06 -17.36 2.92
CA ASP A 75 -21.14 -16.58 1.68
C ASP A 75 -19.76 -16.22 1.16
N TRP A 76 -18.82 -15.89 2.06
CA TRP A 76 -17.43 -15.69 1.70
C TRP A 76 -16.81 -16.92 1.04
N LYS A 77 -16.99 -18.10 1.67
CA LYS A 77 -16.48 -19.36 1.14
C LYS A 77 -17.13 -19.74 -0.19
N ASN A 78 -18.46 -19.70 -0.25
CA ASN A 78 -19.20 -20.32 -1.35
C ASN A 78 -19.50 -19.37 -2.52
N LYS A 79 -19.58 -18.06 -2.29
CA LYS A 79 -19.89 -17.08 -3.34
C LYS A 79 -18.66 -16.34 -3.83
N TYR A 80 -17.74 -15.96 -2.93
CA TYR A 80 -16.56 -15.17 -3.32
C TYR A 80 -15.32 -16.04 -3.60
N LEU A 81 -14.89 -16.88 -2.64
CA LEU A 81 -13.64 -17.63 -2.80
C LEU A 81 -13.67 -18.65 -3.94
N THR A 82 -14.81 -19.23 -4.23
CA THR A 82 -15.00 -20.14 -5.37
C THR A 82 -14.72 -19.48 -6.72
N GLN A 83 -15.01 -18.18 -6.83
CA GLN A 83 -14.78 -17.40 -8.05
C GLN A 83 -13.41 -16.70 -8.04
N ALA A 84 -13.00 -16.15 -6.89
CA ALA A 84 -11.75 -15.40 -6.77
C ALA A 84 -10.51 -16.33 -6.73
N GLY A 85 -10.62 -17.51 -6.14
CA GLY A 85 -9.51 -18.46 -5.99
C GLY A 85 -8.80 -18.78 -7.31
N PRO A 86 -9.51 -19.17 -8.38
CA PRO A 86 -8.91 -19.45 -9.69
C PRO A 86 -8.20 -18.25 -10.34
N LEU A 87 -8.50 -17.02 -9.89
CA LEU A 87 -7.87 -15.79 -10.39
C LEU A 87 -6.61 -15.40 -9.60
N ILE A 88 -6.17 -16.20 -8.64
CA ILE A 88 -5.04 -15.87 -7.76
C ILE A 88 -3.94 -16.91 -7.92
N LEU A 89 -2.79 -16.50 -8.45
CA LEU A 89 -1.60 -17.34 -8.57
C LEU A 89 -0.72 -17.27 -7.32
N ARG A 90 -0.62 -16.08 -6.70
CA ARG A 90 0.21 -15.85 -5.52
C ARG A 90 -0.39 -14.77 -4.64
N GLN A 91 -0.18 -14.91 -3.34
CA GLN A 91 -0.55 -13.94 -2.32
C GLN A 91 0.65 -13.59 -1.46
N ASP A 92 1.02 -12.31 -1.45
CA ASP A 92 2.04 -11.77 -0.56
C ASP A 92 1.36 -10.86 0.48
N ILE A 93 1.85 -10.89 1.72
CA ILE A 93 1.28 -10.12 2.82
C ILE A 93 2.41 -9.37 3.52
N ARG A 94 2.20 -8.07 3.74
CA ARG A 94 3.00 -7.25 4.63
C ARG A 94 2.16 -6.74 5.79
N LEU A 95 2.63 -6.96 7.00
CA LEU A 95 2.07 -6.33 8.19
C LEU A 95 2.88 -5.06 8.48
N LEU A 96 2.18 -3.94 8.60
CA LEU A 96 2.78 -2.62 8.57
C LEU A 96 2.42 -1.84 9.84
N ASN A 97 3.44 -1.40 10.59
CA ASN A 97 3.28 -0.45 11.68
C ASN A 97 3.25 0.98 11.12
N PRO A 98 2.19 1.76 11.34
CA PRO A 98 2.13 3.13 10.87
C PRO A 98 3.07 4.03 11.68
N MET A 99 3.82 4.89 10.99
CA MET A 99 4.67 5.90 11.60
C MET A 99 3.95 7.23 11.81
N LYS A 100 2.83 7.41 11.11
CA LYS A 100 1.87 8.51 11.30
C LYS A 100 0.46 8.02 10.93
N PRO A 101 -0.62 8.73 11.35
CA PRO A 101 -1.97 8.43 10.89
C PRO A 101 -2.05 8.42 9.36
N LEU A 102 -2.86 7.50 8.80
CA LEU A 102 -3.16 7.48 7.37
C LEU A 102 -3.89 8.78 6.99
N ALA A 103 -3.47 9.41 5.90
CA ALA A 103 -4.01 10.68 5.40
C ALA A 103 -4.52 10.50 3.95
N PRO A 104 -5.71 9.91 3.75
CA PRO A 104 -6.29 9.75 2.43
C PRO A 104 -6.44 11.09 1.70
N PRO A 105 -6.31 11.13 0.36
CA PRO A 105 -6.65 12.32 -0.41
C PRO A 105 -8.17 12.53 -0.41
N SER A 106 -8.58 13.75 -0.71
CA SER A 106 -9.96 14.08 -1.11
C SER A 106 -10.07 14.05 -2.63
N GLY A 107 -11.27 13.78 -3.14
CA GLY A 107 -11.52 13.74 -4.58
C GLY A 107 -11.27 12.35 -5.19
N GLU A 108 -11.22 12.33 -6.51
CA GLU A 108 -11.12 11.11 -7.33
C GLU A 108 -10.10 11.30 -8.46
N GLY A 109 -9.74 10.19 -9.12
CA GLY A 109 -8.85 10.21 -10.30
C GLY A 109 -7.37 10.28 -9.97
N HIS A 110 -7.00 9.96 -8.75
CA HIS A 110 -5.62 10.01 -8.31
C HIS A 110 -4.78 8.82 -8.79
N ILE A 111 -3.48 9.08 -8.92
CA ILE A 111 -2.44 8.06 -9.13
C ILE A 111 -1.69 7.88 -7.82
N TYR A 112 -1.51 6.65 -7.38
CA TYR A 112 -0.79 6.32 -6.16
C TYR A 112 0.58 5.76 -6.48
N GLU A 113 1.61 6.19 -5.75
CA GLU A 113 2.94 5.62 -5.80
C GLU A 113 3.26 4.94 -4.48
N TYR A 114 3.32 3.61 -4.49
CA TYR A 114 3.81 2.83 -3.37
C TYR A 114 5.31 2.63 -3.53
N ARG A 115 6.07 3.08 -2.54
CA ARG A 115 7.50 2.89 -2.49
C ARG A 115 7.84 2.04 -1.28
N TYR A 116 8.66 1.01 -1.47
CA TYR A 116 9.16 0.18 -0.39
C TYR A 116 10.66 -0.05 -0.58
N TYR A 117 11.39 0.07 0.53
CA TYR A 117 12.84 0.05 0.52
C TYR A 117 13.32 -0.95 1.56
N ARG A 118 14.20 -1.85 1.14
CA ARG A 118 14.95 -2.70 2.05
C ARG A 118 16.18 -1.93 2.54
N THR A 119 16.33 -1.85 3.84
CA THR A 119 17.50 -1.25 4.47
C THR A 119 18.49 -2.34 4.90
N LYS A 120 19.71 -1.95 5.12
CA LYS A 120 20.70 -2.77 5.86
C LYS A 120 20.11 -3.16 7.20
N VAL A 121 20.51 -4.32 7.73
CA VAL A 121 20.03 -4.82 9.02
C VAL A 121 20.17 -3.78 10.12
N GLY A 122 19.08 -3.53 10.85
CA GLY A 122 19.04 -2.55 11.94
C GLY A 122 18.94 -1.08 11.49
N LYS A 123 18.86 -0.78 10.17
CA LYS A 123 18.83 0.60 9.65
C LYS A 123 17.44 1.12 9.30
N ALA A 124 16.38 0.30 9.41
CA ALA A 124 15.03 0.73 9.09
C ALA A 124 14.54 1.87 10.02
N LYS A 125 14.66 1.72 11.33
CA LYS A 125 14.28 2.76 12.29
C LYS A 125 15.12 4.04 12.16
N PRO A 126 16.46 3.99 12.08
CA PRO A 126 17.25 5.19 11.79
C PRO A 126 16.88 5.89 10.49
N TRP A 127 16.66 5.13 9.41
CA TRP A 127 16.21 5.70 8.14
C TRP A 127 14.85 6.42 8.27
N LEU A 128 13.88 5.79 8.95
CA LEU A 128 12.57 6.38 9.20
C LEU A 128 12.67 7.65 10.03
N GLN A 129 13.56 7.73 11.01
CA GLN A 129 13.75 8.94 11.79
C GLN A 129 14.17 10.11 10.88
N HIS A 130 15.21 9.96 10.06
CA HIS A 130 15.62 10.98 9.10
C HIS A 130 14.51 11.30 8.08
N PHE A 131 13.77 10.28 7.64
CA PHE A 131 12.69 10.48 6.68
C PHE A 131 11.52 11.28 7.28
N LEU A 132 11.15 11.04 8.53
CA LEU A 132 10.09 11.77 9.21
C LEU A 132 10.47 13.24 9.46
N GLU A 133 11.75 13.53 9.70
CA GLU A 133 12.27 14.90 9.84
C GLU A 133 12.15 15.70 8.54
N VAL A 134 12.44 15.06 7.38
CA VAL A 134 12.39 15.73 6.06
C VAL A 134 11.02 15.62 5.39
N GLN A 135 10.12 14.80 5.90
CA GLN A 135 8.82 14.53 5.30
C GLN A 135 7.95 15.79 5.09
N PRO A 136 7.92 16.80 6.02
CA PRO A 136 7.20 18.06 5.76
C PRO A 136 7.75 18.83 4.55
N THR A 137 9.06 18.78 4.30
CA THR A 137 9.66 19.35 3.09
C THR A 137 9.19 18.62 1.85
N ARG A 138 9.18 17.27 1.89
CA ARG A 138 8.70 16.47 0.76
C ARG A 138 7.22 16.69 0.47
N GLU A 139 6.38 16.93 1.49
CA GLU A 139 4.94 17.21 1.35
C GLU A 139 4.62 18.56 0.71
N LYS A 140 5.55 19.49 0.60
CA LYS A 140 5.35 20.73 -0.19
C LYS A 140 5.13 20.44 -1.68
N TYR A 141 5.56 19.27 -2.15
CA TYR A 141 5.57 18.87 -3.56
C TYR A 141 4.51 17.81 -3.91
N SER A 142 4.17 16.94 -2.96
CA SER A 142 3.12 15.94 -3.15
C SER A 142 2.64 15.37 -1.81
N LYS A 143 1.36 15.04 -1.72
CA LYS A 143 0.74 14.55 -0.49
C LYS A 143 1.22 13.14 -0.16
N ASN A 144 1.61 12.93 1.09
CA ASN A 144 1.88 11.60 1.64
C ASN A 144 0.61 11.00 2.24
N VAL A 145 0.28 9.77 1.84
CA VAL A 145 -0.88 9.02 2.34
C VAL A 145 -0.54 8.22 3.59
N GLY A 146 0.66 7.65 3.66
CA GLY A 146 1.10 6.86 4.80
C GLY A 146 2.58 6.52 4.76
N ILE A 147 3.17 6.31 5.93
CA ILE A 147 4.56 5.88 6.14
C ILE A 147 4.54 4.71 7.12
N PHE A 148 5.27 3.65 6.81
CA PHE A 148 5.20 2.40 7.54
C PHE A 148 6.58 1.79 7.77
N LEU A 149 6.73 1.12 8.93
CA LEU A 149 7.74 0.12 9.19
C LEU A 149 7.11 -1.26 8.99
N THR A 150 7.71 -2.11 8.18
CA THR A 150 7.22 -3.48 8.00
C THR A 150 7.52 -4.32 9.26
N GLU A 151 6.46 -4.84 9.88
CA GLU A 151 6.54 -5.73 11.04
C GLU A 151 6.83 -7.17 10.60
N ALA A 152 6.13 -7.64 9.57
CA ALA A 152 6.27 -8.98 9.04
C ALA A 152 5.99 -9.02 7.54
N GLY A 153 6.62 -9.98 6.87
CA GLY A 153 6.64 -10.17 5.41
C GLY A 153 8.01 -9.89 4.85
N GLN A 154 8.67 -8.80 5.25
CA GLN A 154 10.06 -8.47 4.91
C GLN A 154 10.69 -7.65 6.03
N PRO A 155 11.57 -8.24 6.86
CA PRO A 155 12.28 -7.50 7.91
C PRO A 155 13.15 -6.38 7.31
N ASN A 156 13.39 -5.33 8.09
CA ASN A 156 14.17 -4.16 7.68
C ASN A 156 13.64 -3.43 6.45
N GLU A 157 12.34 -3.52 6.20
CA GLU A 157 11.69 -2.79 5.13
C GLU A 157 10.91 -1.60 5.68
N VAL A 158 11.03 -0.48 4.98
CA VAL A 158 10.24 0.73 5.18
C VAL A 158 9.42 1.00 3.93
N SER A 159 8.22 1.55 4.09
CA SER A 159 7.39 1.88 2.94
C SER A 159 6.57 3.15 3.14
N HIS A 160 6.20 3.76 2.04
CA HIS A 160 5.36 4.96 2.04
C HIS A 160 4.53 5.06 0.77
N ILE A 161 3.36 5.67 0.90
CA ILE A 161 2.40 5.88 -0.19
C ILE A 161 2.30 7.38 -0.45
N TRP A 162 2.43 7.76 -1.71
CA TRP A 162 2.25 9.12 -2.23
C TRP A 162 1.07 9.15 -3.19
N VAL A 163 0.47 10.33 -3.34
CA VAL A 163 -0.64 10.54 -4.26
C VAL A 163 -0.37 11.73 -5.17
N TYR A 164 -0.81 11.63 -6.41
CA TYR A 164 -0.67 12.63 -7.46
C TYR A 164 -1.95 12.71 -8.30
N ASP A 165 -2.21 13.88 -8.88
CA ASP A 165 -3.38 14.09 -9.74
C ASP A 165 -3.15 13.58 -11.17
N SER A 166 -1.88 13.47 -11.60
CA SER A 166 -1.50 12.98 -12.93
C SER A 166 -0.04 12.50 -12.96
N PHE A 167 0.36 11.83 -14.04
CA PHE A 167 1.77 11.49 -14.27
C PHE A 167 2.65 12.74 -14.44
N GLU A 168 2.13 13.79 -15.09
CA GLU A 168 2.82 15.07 -15.19
C GLU A 168 3.06 15.70 -13.83
N HIS A 169 2.00 15.82 -13.01
CA HIS A 169 2.13 16.31 -11.63
C HIS A 169 3.19 15.51 -10.86
N ARG A 170 3.18 14.18 -10.99
CA ARG A 170 4.20 13.33 -10.35
C ARG A 170 5.62 13.68 -10.81
N MET A 171 5.84 13.86 -12.11
CA MET A 171 7.15 14.20 -12.67
C MET A 171 7.62 15.59 -12.20
N GLU A 172 6.75 16.59 -12.26
CA GLU A 172 7.02 17.94 -11.79
C GLU A 172 7.35 18.00 -10.30
N ALA A 173 6.50 17.39 -9.47
CA ALA A 173 6.69 17.32 -8.02
C ALA A 173 8.01 16.65 -7.63
N ARG A 174 8.37 15.56 -8.30
CA ARG A 174 9.64 14.85 -8.07
C ARG A 174 10.84 15.65 -8.53
N ASN A 175 10.76 16.30 -9.68
CA ASN A 175 11.83 17.16 -10.21
C ASN A 175 12.05 18.41 -9.34
N ALA A 176 10.98 19.00 -8.84
CA ALA A 176 11.05 20.14 -7.92
C ALA A 176 11.66 19.71 -6.57
N CYS A 177 11.17 18.64 -5.98
CA CYS A 177 11.71 18.10 -4.73
C CYS A 177 13.20 17.73 -4.83
N ALA A 178 13.63 17.17 -5.95
CA ALA A 178 15.04 16.79 -6.14
C ALA A 178 16.01 17.98 -6.08
N LYS A 179 15.52 19.21 -6.29
CA LYS A 179 16.29 20.46 -6.20
C LYS A 179 16.26 21.08 -4.79
N ASP A 180 15.40 20.59 -3.90
CA ASP A 180 15.29 21.14 -2.53
C ASP A 180 16.52 20.78 -1.71
N PRO A 181 17.23 21.76 -1.10
CA PRO A 181 18.45 21.51 -0.35
C PRO A 181 18.26 20.56 0.85
N ALA A 182 17.12 20.66 1.56
CA ALA A 182 16.84 19.78 2.70
C ALA A 182 16.63 18.35 2.24
N TRP A 183 15.97 18.15 1.10
CA TRP A 183 15.80 16.83 0.49
C TRP A 183 17.15 16.25 0.03
N GLN A 184 18.02 17.06 -0.55
CA GLN A 184 19.37 16.64 -0.96
C GLN A 184 20.23 16.22 0.24
N SER A 185 20.16 16.98 1.36
CA SER A 185 20.84 16.61 2.61
C SER A 185 20.38 15.26 3.12
N PHE A 186 19.07 15.05 3.19
CA PHE A 186 18.48 13.76 3.57
C PHE A 186 18.99 12.61 2.69
N LEU A 187 18.98 12.78 1.36
CA LEU A 187 19.46 11.72 0.45
C LEU A 187 20.93 11.37 0.69
N LYS A 188 21.76 12.37 0.98
CA LYS A 188 23.19 12.18 1.29
C LYS A 188 23.40 11.43 2.61
N GLU A 189 22.60 11.75 3.62
CA GLU A 189 22.73 11.17 4.97
C GLU A 189 22.12 9.76 5.03
N ALA A 190 20.90 9.60 4.53
CA ALA A 190 20.12 8.38 4.68
C ALA A 190 20.27 7.38 3.52
N GLY A 191 20.80 7.82 2.38
CA GLY A 191 20.97 6.94 1.20
C GLY A 191 21.84 5.71 1.45
N GLY A 192 22.87 5.87 2.29
CA GLY A 192 23.77 4.77 2.67
C GLY A 192 23.15 3.67 3.54
N PHE A 193 21.91 3.86 4.03
CA PHE A 193 21.18 2.86 4.82
C PHE A 193 20.42 1.86 3.94
N LEU A 194 20.22 2.18 2.65
CA LEU A 194 19.40 1.41 1.74
C LEU A 194 20.19 0.35 0.97
N GLU A 195 19.58 -0.78 0.72
CA GLU A 195 20.08 -1.87 -0.14
C GLU A 195 19.24 -1.98 -1.41
N GLU A 196 17.92 -1.90 -1.30
CA GLU A 196 16.99 -2.00 -2.44
C GLU A 196 15.93 -0.91 -2.36
N MET A 197 15.54 -0.40 -3.51
CA MET A 197 14.48 0.59 -3.64
C MET A 197 13.51 0.20 -4.75
N HIS A 198 12.23 0.12 -4.41
CA HIS A 198 11.17 -0.20 -5.35
C HIS A 198 10.12 0.92 -5.38
N SER A 199 9.54 1.11 -6.55
CA SER A 199 8.45 2.05 -6.79
C SER A 199 7.43 1.39 -7.71
N VAL A 200 6.17 1.40 -7.29
CA VAL A 200 5.05 0.83 -8.02
C VAL A 200 3.98 1.92 -8.14
N LEU A 201 3.44 2.11 -9.35
CA LEU A 201 2.34 3.03 -9.57
C LEU A 201 1.03 2.25 -9.65
N TRP A 202 0.01 2.76 -8.95
CA TRP A 202 -1.27 2.14 -8.79
C TRP A 202 -2.41 3.04 -9.24
N PHE A 203 -3.41 2.46 -9.88
CA PHE A 203 -4.72 3.07 -10.07
C PHE A 203 -5.75 2.46 -9.10
N PRO A 204 -6.62 3.29 -8.51
CA PRO A 204 -7.68 2.78 -7.65
C PRO A 204 -8.71 1.99 -8.45
N SER A 205 -9.19 0.89 -7.87
CA SER A 205 -10.35 0.17 -8.41
C SER A 205 -11.65 0.95 -8.13
N ALA A 206 -12.73 0.58 -8.84
CA ALA A 206 -14.03 1.23 -8.71
C ALA A 206 -14.60 1.19 -7.27
N HIS A 207 -14.23 0.19 -6.45
CA HIS A 207 -14.70 0.06 -5.06
C HIS A 207 -13.66 0.51 -4.01
N SER A 208 -12.51 1.04 -4.44
CA SER A 208 -11.51 1.57 -3.50
C SER A 208 -12.06 2.75 -2.70
N PRO A 209 -11.88 2.83 -1.37
CA PRO A 209 -12.20 4.03 -0.60
C PRO A 209 -11.33 5.24 -0.96
N MET A 210 -10.09 5.00 -1.35
CA MET A 210 -9.17 6.01 -1.90
C MET A 210 -9.27 5.95 -3.43
N LYS A 211 -9.73 7.06 -4.04
CA LYS A 211 -10.04 7.19 -5.47
C LYS A 211 -8.98 7.97 -6.22
#